data_18b4fd99ec476d390a7b0609de583ad7
#
_entry.id   18b4fd99ec476d390a7b0609de583ad7
#
_cell.length_a   1.000
_cell.length_b   1.000
_cell.length_c   1.000
_cell.angle_alpha   90.00
_cell.angle_beta   90.00
_cell.angle_gamma   90.00
#
_symmetry.space_group_name_H-M   'P 1'
#
loop_
_entity.id
_entity.type
_entity.pdbx_description
1 polymer ?
#
loop_
_entity_poly.entity_id
_entity_poly.type
_entity_poly.pdbx_seq_one_letter_code
_entity_poly.pdbx_strand_id
1 'polypeptide(L)'
;MTRSRAVLFDFDGTLADTAPDLAAAVNRMRRQHGQEPLPIERLRPFASAGARGLVHAAFGVKPEDPEYKALREAFLDFYAERVCHETRLFPGIDTLLAELRSRDIRWGIVTNKSTRFTEAICFSLKLKPDCLACGDTTPHLKPHPASLLHAAEQLELPPASCCYLGDDLRDMTAARAAGMRPIAVDWGYHHPDSGAPGTWNAETILAHPLDLIPHL
;
A
#
# COMPACT_ATOMS: atom_id res chain seq x y z
N MET A 1 2.82 -5.82 26.93
CA MET A 1 3.01 -5.42 25.51
C MET A 1 3.81 -4.13 25.51
N THR A 2 4.87 -4.06 24.72
CA THR A 2 5.66 -2.80 24.57
C THR A 2 4.81 -1.80 23.82
N ARG A 3 4.67 -0.58 24.34
CA ARG A 3 3.93 0.51 23.71
C ARG A 3 4.58 0.88 22.40
N SER A 4 3.79 1.00 21.32
CA SER A 4 4.30 1.40 20.02
C SER A 4 4.78 2.87 20.05
N ARG A 5 5.98 3.12 19.52
CA ARG A 5 6.55 4.45 19.37
C ARG A 5 6.38 5.00 17.97
N ALA A 6 6.11 4.12 17.01
CA ALA A 6 5.78 4.48 15.63
C ALA A 6 4.77 3.51 15.02
N VAL A 7 3.94 4.04 14.13
CA VAL A 7 2.99 3.31 13.29
C VAL A 7 3.40 3.49 11.84
N LEU A 8 3.76 2.40 11.17
CA LEU A 8 4.08 2.39 9.75
C LEU A 8 2.91 1.80 8.96
N PHE A 9 2.61 2.38 7.82
CA PHE A 9 1.49 1.97 6.99
C PHE A 9 1.97 1.56 5.60
N ASP A 10 1.39 0.50 5.03
CA ASP A 10 1.33 0.41 3.58
C ASP A 10 0.46 1.55 3.02
N PHE A 11 0.54 1.79 1.73
CA PHE A 11 -0.13 2.93 1.11
C PHE A 11 -1.42 2.51 0.41
N ASP A 12 -1.29 1.74 -0.69
CA ASP A 12 -2.40 1.32 -1.55
C ASP A 12 -3.25 0.23 -0.85
N GLY A 13 -4.49 0.53 -0.52
CA GLY A 13 -5.38 -0.43 0.19
C GLY A 13 -5.30 -0.36 1.71
N THR A 14 -4.36 0.41 2.27
CA THR A 14 -4.22 0.56 3.72
C THR A 14 -4.45 1.99 4.17
N LEU A 15 -3.59 2.93 3.75
CA LEU A 15 -3.72 4.36 4.08
C LEU A 15 -4.68 5.06 3.13
N ALA A 16 -4.59 4.77 1.83
CA ALA A 16 -5.36 5.43 0.79
C ALA A 16 -6.03 4.44 -0.17
N ASP A 17 -7.26 4.74 -0.55
CA ASP A 17 -7.97 4.09 -1.65
C ASP A 17 -7.52 4.69 -2.98
N THR A 18 -6.52 4.07 -3.58
CA THR A 18 -5.94 4.45 -4.87
C THR A 18 -6.51 3.65 -6.05
N ALA A 19 -7.30 2.61 -5.78
CA ALA A 19 -7.85 1.73 -6.79
C ALA A 19 -8.67 2.45 -7.88
N PRO A 20 -9.43 3.52 -7.60
CA PRO A 20 -10.17 4.23 -8.65
C PRO A 20 -9.26 4.82 -9.75
N ASP A 21 -8.18 5.50 -9.38
CA ASP A 21 -7.26 6.10 -10.35
C ASP A 21 -6.44 5.03 -11.09
N LEU A 22 -6.04 3.98 -10.39
CA LEU A 22 -5.35 2.81 -10.99
C LEU A 22 -6.25 2.08 -11.99
N ALA A 23 -7.53 1.86 -11.65
CA ALA A 23 -8.53 1.25 -12.54
C ALA A 23 -8.82 2.15 -13.75
N ALA A 24 -8.91 3.46 -13.56
CA ALA A 24 -9.11 4.41 -14.65
C ALA A 24 -7.96 4.36 -15.67
N ALA A 25 -6.70 4.27 -15.20
CA ALA A 25 -5.52 4.16 -16.05
C ALA A 25 -5.55 2.88 -16.90
N VAL A 26 -5.78 1.72 -16.29
CA VAL A 26 -5.82 0.46 -17.02
C VAL A 26 -7.03 0.37 -17.96
N ASN A 27 -8.17 0.94 -17.59
CA ASN A 27 -9.35 0.98 -18.45
C ASN A 27 -9.16 1.93 -19.64
N ARG A 28 -8.36 2.99 -19.50
CA ARG A 28 -7.95 3.82 -20.63
C ARG A 28 -7.11 3.03 -21.64
N MET A 29 -6.16 2.21 -21.16
CA MET A 29 -5.40 1.29 -22.02
C MET A 29 -6.31 0.31 -22.75
N ARG A 30 -7.27 -0.31 -22.05
CA ARG A 30 -8.21 -1.25 -22.67
C ARG A 30 -8.96 -0.62 -23.84
N ARG A 31 -9.47 0.61 -23.67
CA ARG A 31 -10.12 1.34 -24.76
C ARG A 31 -9.20 1.57 -25.95
N GLN A 32 -7.93 1.91 -25.73
CA GLN A 32 -6.97 2.05 -26.83
C GLN A 32 -6.70 0.75 -27.58
N HIS A 33 -6.86 -0.40 -26.90
CA HIS A 33 -6.76 -1.71 -27.53
C HIS A 33 -8.12 -2.26 -28.06
N GLY A 34 -9.13 -1.39 -28.18
CA GLY A 34 -10.45 -1.79 -28.65
C GLY A 34 -11.22 -2.73 -27.72
N GLN A 35 -10.85 -2.77 -26.43
CA GLN A 35 -11.48 -3.63 -25.43
C GLN A 35 -12.40 -2.82 -24.51
N GLU A 36 -13.50 -3.42 -24.07
CA GLU A 36 -14.42 -2.81 -23.12
C GLU A 36 -13.76 -2.61 -21.75
N PRO A 37 -14.06 -1.50 -21.05
CA PRO A 37 -13.62 -1.28 -19.68
C PRO A 37 -14.10 -2.40 -18.74
N LEU A 38 -13.27 -2.71 -17.74
CA LEU A 38 -13.65 -3.61 -16.66
C LEU A 38 -14.24 -2.82 -15.48
N PRO A 39 -15.24 -3.36 -14.79
CA PRO A 39 -15.76 -2.75 -13.56
C PRO A 39 -14.67 -2.71 -12.48
N ILE A 40 -14.72 -1.69 -11.62
CA ILE A 40 -13.71 -1.47 -10.59
C ILE A 40 -13.62 -2.65 -9.61
N GLU A 41 -14.71 -3.31 -9.35
CA GLU A 41 -14.81 -4.48 -8.45
C GLU A 41 -13.92 -5.64 -8.92
N ARG A 42 -13.69 -5.74 -10.23
CA ARG A 42 -12.79 -6.74 -10.83
C ARG A 42 -11.34 -6.33 -10.79
N LEU A 43 -11.03 -5.04 -10.72
CA LEU A 43 -9.66 -4.51 -10.74
C LEU A 43 -9.13 -4.22 -9.32
N ARG A 44 -9.99 -3.79 -8.41
CA ARG A 44 -9.64 -3.43 -7.03
C ARG A 44 -8.81 -4.48 -6.29
N PRO A 45 -9.12 -5.78 -6.31
CA PRO A 45 -8.32 -6.79 -5.62
C PRO A 45 -6.87 -6.90 -6.12
N PHE A 46 -6.60 -6.42 -7.33
CA PHE A 46 -5.26 -6.44 -7.93
C PHE A 46 -4.48 -5.14 -7.74
N ALA A 47 -5.09 -4.11 -7.15
CA ALA A 47 -4.49 -2.79 -7.01
C ALA A 47 -3.24 -2.79 -6.12
N SER A 48 -3.22 -3.55 -5.00
CA SER A 48 -2.03 -3.71 -4.15
C SER A 48 -0.84 -4.35 -4.86
N ALA A 49 -1.07 -5.10 -5.94
CA ALA A 49 0.00 -5.63 -6.79
C ALA A 49 0.49 -4.62 -7.86
N GLY A 50 -0.08 -3.41 -7.89
CA GLY A 50 0.29 -2.33 -8.79
C GLY A 50 0.16 -2.68 -10.27
N ALA A 51 1.08 -2.16 -11.10
CA ALA A 51 1.07 -2.40 -12.54
C ALA A 51 1.06 -3.90 -12.90
N ARG A 52 1.79 -4.74 -12.15
CA ARG A 52 1.84 -6.18 -12.40
C ARG A 52 0.46 -6.83 -12.27
N GLY A 53 -0.22 -6.56 -11.17
CA GLY A 53 -1.55 -7.13 -10.93
C GLY A 53 -2.59 -6.59 -11.91
N LEU A 54 -2.59 -5.29 -12.15
CA LEU A 54 -3.59 -4.65 -13.01
C LEU A 54 -3.42 -4.97 -14.50
N VAL A 55 -2.18 -5.05 -15.01
CA VAL A 55 -1.92 -5.50 -16.38
C VAL A 55 -2.36 -6.96 -16.54
N HIS A 56 -2.06 -7.83 -15.55
CA HIS A 56 -2.52 -9.20 -15.58
C HIS A 56 -4.06 -9.30 -15.55
N ALA A 57 -4.71 -8.61 -14.61
CA ALA A 57 -6.17 -8.63 -14.50
C ALA A 57 -6.89 -8.09 -15.76
N ALA A 58 -6.28 -7.11 -16.44
CA ALA A 58 -6.87 -6.43 -17.59
C ALA A 58 -6.59 -7.12 -18.94
N PHE A 59 -5.42 -7.73 -19.10
CA PHE A 59 -4.94 -8.26 -20.40
C PHE A 59 -4.54 -9.73 -20.34
N GLY A 60 -4.49 -10.35 -19.15
CA GLY A 60 -4.00 -11.72 -18.96
C GLY A 60 -2.48 -11.87 -19.07
N VAL A 61 -1.75 -10.76 -19.26
CA VAL A 61 -0.30 -10.73 -19.51
C VAL A 61 0.47 -10.76 -18.19
N LYS A 62 1.50 -11.60 -18.11
CA LYS A 62 2.37 -11.77 -16.95
C LYS A 62 3.73 -11.11 -17.16
N PRO A 63 4.54 -10.88 -16.11
CA PRO A 63 5.84 -10.24 -16.22
C PRO A 63 6.84 -10.91 -17.16
N GLU A 64 6.74 -12.22 -17.36
CA GLU A 64 7.57 -13.03 -18.25
C GLU A 64 7.14 -12.94 -19.72
N ASP A 65 5.97 -12.41 -20.02
CA ASP A 65 5.45 -12.30 -21.38
C ASP A 65 6.12 -11.12 -22.13
N PRO A 66 6.39 -11.25 -23.44
CA PRO A 66 7.09 -10.22 -24.22
C PRO A 66 6.39 -8.85 -24.22
N GLU A 67 5.07 -8.84 -24.18
CA GLU A 67 4.25 -7.64 -24.21
C GLU A 67 4.20 -6.88 -22.87
N TYR A 68 4.58 -7.54 -21.77
CA TYR A 68 4.42 -7.01 -20.42
C TYR A 68 5.09 -5.65 -20.24
N LYS A 69 6.34 -5.52 -20.72
CA LYS A 69 7.10 -4.28 -20.55
C LYS A 69 6.39 -3.08 -21.17
N ALA A 70 5.92 -3.21 -22.40
CA ALA A 70 5.21 -2.15 -23.10
C ALA A 70 3.88 -1.78 -22.42
N LEU A 71 3.09 -2.79 -22.02
CA LEU A 71 1.84 -2.57 -21.30
C LEU A 71 2.05 -1.91 -19.93
N ARG A 72 3.11 -2.33 -19.21
CA ARG A 72 3.46 -1.72 -17.92
C ARG A 72 3.86 -0.26 -18.08
N GLU A 73 4.67 0.08 -19.07
CA GLU A 73 5.09 1.45 -19.35
C GLU A 73 3.88 2.32 -19.70
N ALA A 74 3.04 1.89 -20.63
CA ALA A 74 1.82 2.60 -20.99
C ALA A 74 0.86 2.80 -19.79
N PHE A 75 0.71 1.77 -18.94
CA PHE A 75 -0.07 1.89 -17.69
C PHE A 75 0.47 2.98 -16.78
N LEU A 76 1.79 3.02 -16.57
CA LEU A 76 2.41 4.00 -15.69
C LEU A 76 2.30 5.43 -16.24
N ASP A 77 2.35 5.59 -17.57
CA ASP A 77 2.15 6.88 -18.22
C ASP A 77 0.71 7.39 -18.05
N PHE A 78 -0.30 6.55 -18.30
CA PHE A 78 -1.69 6.91 -18.03
C PHE A 78 -2.00 7.18 -16.56
N TYR A 79 -1.39 6.41 -15.67
CA TYR A 79 -1.54 6.66 -14.25
C TYR A 79 -0.90 7.98 -13.83
N ALA A 80 0.26 8.33 -14.40
CA ALA A 80 0.94 9.60 -14.10
C ALA A 80 0.10 10.83 -14.45
N GLU A 81 -0.74 10.75 -15.48
CA GLU A 81 -1.61 11.87 -15.89
C GLU A 81 -2.72 12.17 -14.85
N ARG A 82 -3.08 11.19 -13.98
CA ARG A 82 -4.21 11.29 -13.05
C ARG A 82 -3.96 10.63 -11.69
N VAL A 83 -2.75 10.75 -11.19
CA VAL A 83 -2.27 9.97 -10.04
C VAL A 83 -3.08 10.12 -8.74
N CYS A 84 -3.81 11.24 -8.55
CA CYS A 84 -4.62 11.50 -7.36
C CYS A 84 -5.89 12.29 -7.70
N HIS A 85 -6.64 11.84 -8.71
CA HIS A 85 -7.89 12.48 -9.12
C HIS A 85 -9.08 12.00 -8.25
N GLU A 86 -9.19 10.69 -8.05
CA GLU A 86 -10.22 10.04 -7.24
C GLU A 86 -9.67 9.39 -5.96
N THR A 87 -8.36 9.28 -5.82
CA THR A 87 -7.69 8.77 -4.63
C THR A 87 -8.08 9.57 -3.38
N ARG A 88 -8.44 8.87 -2.30
CA ARG A 88 -8.78 9.44 -0.99
C ARG A 88 -8.20 8.57 0.13
N LEU A 89 -8.02 9.16 1.31
CA LEU A 89 -7.75 8.35 2.50
C LEU A 89 -8.95 7.44 2.81
N PHE A 90 -8.69 6.26 3.35
CA PHE A 90 -9.78 5.45 3.89
C PHE A 90 -10.47 6.17 5.05
N PRO A 91 -11.79 5.97 5.23
CA PRO A 91 -12.55 6.59 6.32
C PRO A 91 -11.90 6.33 7.68
N GLY A 92 -11.66 7.38 8.46
CA GLY A 92 -11.06 7.32 9.79
C GLY A 92 -9.52 7.40 9.82
N ILE A 93 -8.83 7.33 8.69
CA ILE A 93 -7.36 7.48 8.64
C ILE A 93 -6.91 8.88 9.07
N ASP A 94 -7.59 9.92 8.62
CA ASP A 94 -7.32 11.31 9.01
C ASP A 94 -7.40 11.50 10.55
N THR A 95 -8.45 10.96 11.14
CA THR A 95 -8.66 10.96 12.59
C THR A 95 -7.57 10.15 13.31
N LEU A 96 -7.22 8.96 12.80
CA LEU A 96 -6.15 8.16 13.36
C LEU A 96 -4.80 8.89 13.31
N LEU A 97 -4.44 9.52 12.18
CA LEU A 97 -3.20 10.29 12.07
C LEU A 97 -3.16 11.49 13.03
N ALA A 98 -4.29 12.14 13.25
CA ALA A 98 -4.41 13.22 14.25
C ALA A 98 -4.21 12.68 15.68
N GLU A 99 -4.77 11.51 15.99
CA GLU A 99 -4.62 10.85 17.29
C GLU A 99 -3.18 10.38 17.55
N LEU A 100 -2.50 9.81 16.54
CA LEU A 100 -1.07 9.47 16.67
C LEU A 100 -0.23 10.69 17.01
N ARG A 101 -0.47 11.79 16.31
CA ARG A 101 0.23 13.06 16.57
C ARG A 101 -0.04 13.60 17.97
N SER A 102 -1.28 13.53 18.45
CA SER A 102 -1.65 14.00 19.81
C SER A 102 -0.97 13.21 20.93
N ARG A 103 -0.61 11.95 20.64
CA ARG A 103 0.10 11.05 21.58
C ARG A 103 1.61 11.03 21.40
N ASP A 104 2.16 11.89 20.55
CA ASP A 104 3.60 11.92 20.20
C ASP A 104 4.09 10.57 19.64
N ILE A 105 3.20 9.85 18.91
CA ILE A 105 3.52 8.63 18.20
C ILE A 105 3.83 9.00 16.76
N ARG A 106 5.04 8.69 16.30
CA ARG A 106 5.45 8.94 14.91
C ARG A 106 4.73 8.01 13.95
N TRP A 107 4.59 8.44 12.70
CA TRP A 107 4.01 7.60 11.68
C TRP A 107 4.74 7.74 10.35
N GLY A 108 4.73 6.67 9.55
CA GLY A 108 5.39 6.66 8.26
C GLY A 108 4.70 5.79 7.23
N ILE A 109 5.19 5.88 5.99
CA ILE A 109 4.69 5.10 4.86
C ILE A 109 5.80 4.17 4.39
N VAL A 110 5.48 2.88 4.24
CA VAL A 110 6.37 1.87 3.68
C VAL A 110 5.61 1.08 2.62
N THR A 111 5.92 1.31 1.35
CA THR A 111 5.12 0.80 0.24
C THR A 111 5.97 0.25 -0.90
N ASN A 112 5.43 -0.70 -1.68
CA ASN A 112 6.03 -1.16 -2.93
C ASN A 112 5.77 -0.21 -4.12
N LYS A 113 4.95 0.85 -3.89
CA LYS A 113 4.73 1.92 -4.87
C LYS A 113 5.99 2.77 -5.04
N SER A 114 6.30 3.22 -6.27
CA SER A 114 7.47 4.06 -6.50
C SER A 114 7.35 5.45 -5.86
N THR A 115 8.49 6.04 -5.51
CA THR A 115 8.61 7.35 -4.87
C THR A 115 7.83 8.42 -5.64
N ARG A 116 7.99 8.50 -6.95
CA ARG A 116 7.35 9.54 -7.78
C ARG A 116 5.82 9.59 -7.61
N PHE A 117 5.16 8.43 -7.51
CA PHE A 117 3.70 8.37 -7.33
C PHE A 117 3.29 8.58 -5.89
N THR A 118 4.04 8.02 -4.95
CA THR A 118 3.75 8.15 -3.53
C THR A 118 3.85 9.61 -3.08
N GLU A 119 4.91 10.32 -3.46
CA GLU A 119 5.09 11.74 -3.16
C GLU A 119 4.02 12.62 -3.81
N ALA A 120 3.65 12.34 -5.07
CA ALA A 120 2.59 13.09 -5.74
C ALA A 120 1.23 12.97 -5.02
N ILE A 121 0.90 11.76 -4.53
CA ILE A 121 -0.32 11.54 -3.76
C ILE A 121 -0.20 12.17 -2.36
N CYS A 122 0.92 12.01 -1.67
CA CYS A 122 1.17 12.66 -0.38
C CYS A 122 1.01 14.18 -0.48
N PHE A 123 1.56 14.80 -1.54
CA PHE A 123 1.40 16.22 -1.79
C PHE A 123 -0.09 16.60 -1.98
N SER A 124 -0.81 15.86 -2.82
CA SER A 124 -2.22 16.12 -3.14
C SER A 124 -3.13 15.95 -1.91
N LEU A 125 -2.87 14.93 -1.07
CA LEU A 125 -3.62 14.65 0.16
C LEU A 125 -3.07 15.41 1.37
N LYS A 126 -2.03 16.23 1.22
CA LYS A 126 -1.36 17.01 2.28
C LYS A 126 -0.82 16.12 3.42
N LEU A 127 -0.41 14.91 3.10
CA LEU A 127 0.22 14.00 4.06
C LEU A 127 1.66 14.42 4.35
N LYS A 128 2.03 14.32 5.62
CA LYS A 128 3.38 14.62 6.11
C LYS A 128 3.84 13.50 7.03
N PRO A 129 4.24 12.34 6.46
CA PRO A 129 4.80 11.25 7.25
C PRO A 129 6.18 11.64 7.82
N ASP A 130 6.54 11.07 8.97
CA ASP A 130 7.85 11.27 9.60
C ASP A 130 8.95 10.45 8.91
N CYS A 131 8.56 9.40 8.16
CA CYS A 131 9.45 8.66 7.27
C CYS A 131 8.70 8.14 6.04
N LEU A 132 9.45 7.92 4.95
CA LEU A 132 8.92 7.40 3.68
C LEU A 132 9.91 6.40 3.08
N ALA A 133 9.47 5.16 2.90
CA ALA A 133 10.20 4.13 2.18
C ALA A 133 9.32 3.57 1.05
N CYS A 134 9.74 3.79 -0.18
CA CYS A 134 9.02 3.43 -1.41
C CYS A 134 9.66 2.22 -2.09
N GLY A 135 9.03 1.72 -3.14
CA GLY A 135 9.48 0.55 -3.87
C GLY A 135 10.85 0.69 -4.57
N ASP A 136 11.33 1.90 -4.72
CA ASP A 136 12.64 2.25 -5.28
C ASP A 136 13.63 2.80 -4.25
N THR A 137 13.26 2.82 -2.95
CA THR A 137 14.13 3.28 -1.85
C THR A 137 15.18 2.23 -1.47
N THR A 138 14.83 0.93 -1.51
CA THR A 138 15.71 -0.18 -1.15
C THR A 138 15.79 -1.21 -2.27
N PRO A 139 16.85 -2.04 -2.32
CA PRO A 139 17.01 -3.04 -3.39
C PRO A 139 15.90 -4.11 -3.44
N HIS A 140 15.16 -4.30 -2.35
CA HIS A 140 14.19 -5.37 -2.19
C HIS A 140 12.81 -4.84 -1.80
N LEU A 141 11.79 -5.31 -2.53
CA LEU A 141 10.38 -5.03 -2.25
C LEU A 141 9.83 -5.94 -1.13
N LYS A 142 8.75 -5.54 -0.48
CA LYS A 142 7.95 -6.45 0.38
C LYS A 142 7.55 -7.69 -0.44
N PRO A 143 7.70 -8.91 0.08
CA PRO A 143 7.78 -9.30 1.50
C PRO A 143 9.18 -9.26 2.15
N HIS A 144 10.23 -8.80 1.47
CA HIS A 144 11.54 -8.61 2.08
C HIS A 144 11.49 -7.45 3.10
N PRO A 145 12.13 -7.55 4.30
CA PRO A 145 12.01 -6.55 5.36
C PRO A 145 12.78 -5.24 5.13
N ALA A 146 13.56 -5.12 4.06
CA ALA A 146 14.51 -4.03 3.85
C ALA A 146 13.86 -2.63 3.98
N SER A 147 12.71 -2.41 3.34
CA SER A 147 12.02 -1.11 3.39
C SER A 147 11.50 -0.75 4.79
N LEU A 148 11.05 -1.76 5.56
CA LEU A 148 10.59 -1.57 6.94
C LEU A 148 11.76 -1.25 7.88
N LEU A 149 12.88 -1.97 7.72
CA LEU A 149 14.10 -1.70 8.50
C LEU A 149 14.66 -0.32 8.19
N HIS A 150 14.67 0.09 6.91
CA HIS A 150 15.06 1.43 6.50
C HIS A 150 14.17 2.51 7.12
N ALA A 151 12.84 2.30 7.15
CA ALA A 151 11.93 3.24 7.80
C ALA A 151 12.17 3.36 9.32
N ALA A 152 12.47 2.25 10.01
CA ALA A 152 12.83 2.26 11.43
C ALA A 152 14.15 3.02 11.68
N GLU A 153 15.14 2.86 10.79
CA GLU A 153 16.40 3.62 10.81
C GLU A 153 16.16 5.11 10.63
N GLN A 154 15.35 5.52 9.63
CA GLN A 154 14.98 6.93 9.44
C GLN A 154 14.32 7.54 10.69
N LEU A 155 13.55 6.75 11.41
CA LEU A 155 12.92 7.18 12.66
C LEU A 155 13.82 7.06 13.88
N GLU A 156 15.04 6.53 13.76
CA GLU A 156 15.94 6.24 14.88
C GLU A 156 15.24 5.40 15.97
N LEU A 157 14.47 4.40 15.56
CA LEU A 157 13.71 3.51 16.45
C LEU A 157 14.10 2.05 16.26
N PRO A 158 14.15 1.25 17.34
CA PRO A 158 14.27 -0.18 17.20
C PRO A 158 12.99 -0.74 16.54
N PRO A 159 13.10 -1.68 15.58
CA PRO A 159 11.95 -2.26 14.89
C PRO A 159 10.87 -2.81 15.83
N ALA A 160 11.25 -3.41 16.96
CA ALA A 160 10.33 -3.95 17.96
C ALA A 160 9.43 -2.89 18.63
N SER A 161 9.73 -1.59 18.50
CA SER A 161 8.88 -0.49 18.96
C SER A 161 7.97 0.07 17.88
N CYS A 162 7.95 -0.54 16.71
CA CYS A 162 7.10 -0.16 15.57
C CYS A 162 6.02 -1.22 15.34
N CYS A 163 4.84 -0.78 14.91
CA CYS A 163 3.87 -1.67 14.27
C CYS A 163 3.73 -1.30 12.80
N TYR A 164 3.39 -2.29 11.99
CA TYR A 164 3.19 -2.14 10.56
C TYR A 164 1.80 -2.61 10.15
N LEU A 165 1.03 -1.71 9.51
CA LEU A 165 -0.31 -1.97 9.01
C LEU A 165 -0.27 -2.24 7.51
N GLY A 166 -0.99 -3.28 7.07
CA GLY A 166 -1.10 -3.62 5.65
C GLY A 166 -2.29 -4.50 5.32
N ASP A 167 -2.67 -4.51 4.04
CA ASP A 167 -3.83 -5.25 3.51
C ASP A 167 -3.44 -6.48 2.66
N ASP A 168 -2.17 -6.90 2.74
CA ASP A 168 -1.64 -8.04 1.96
C ASP A 168 -0.73 -8.94 2.80
N LEU A 169 -0.68 -10.24 2.46
CA LEU A 169 0.20 -11.21 3.11
C LEU A 169 1.69 -10.78 3.08
N ARG A 170 2.11 -10.08 2.02
CA ARG A 170 3.48 -9.54 1.88
C ARG A 170 3.83 -8.56 2.99
N ASP A 171 2.86 -7.81 3.47
CA ASP A 171 3.01 -6.83 4.55
C ASP A 171 3.29 -7.51 5.88
N MET A 172 2.46 -8.50 6.20
CA MET A 172 2.61 -9.28 7.42
C MET A 172 3.91 -10.07 7.43
N THR A 173 4.32 -10.59 6.28
CA THR A 173 5.60 -11.31 6.13
C THR A 173 6.78 -10.37 6.32
N ALA A 174 6.76 -9.18 5.69
CA ALA A 174 7.81 -8.18 5.84
C ALA A 174 7.92 -7.67 7.28
N ALA A 175 6.76 -7.41 7.94
CA ALA A 175 6.73 -6.93 9.32
C ALA A 175 7.36 -7.94 10.29
N ARG A 176 6.97 -9.22 10.21
CA ARG A 176 7.58 -10.27 11.03
C ARG A 176 9.08 -10.41 10.78
N ALA A 177 9.50 -10.40 9.52
CA ALA A 177 10.91 -10.50 9.16
C ALA A 177 11.73 -9.29 9.64
N ALA A 178 11.11 -8.11 9.76
CA ALA A 178 11.72 -6.91 10.33
C ALA A 178 11.70 -6.89 11.87
N GLY A 179 11.01 -7.82 12.54
CA GLY A 179 10.81 -7.78 13.99
C GLY A 179 9.83 -6.71 14.46
N MET A 180 8.95 -6.25 13.56
CA MET A 180 7.85 -5.33 13.88
C MET A 180 6.56 -6.09 14.17
N ARG A 181 5.61 -5.45 14.88
CA ARG A 181 4.28 -5.99 15.13
C ARG A 181 3.45 -5.96 13.84
N PRO A 182 3.04 -7.12 13.28
CA PRO A 182 2.24 -7.19 12.06
C PRO A 182 0.75 -6.98 12.37
N ILE A 183 0.13 -5.98 11.78
CA ILE A 183 -1.29 -5.66 11.94
C ILE A 183 -1.97 -5.69 10.57
N ALA A 184 -2.90 -6.60 10.38
CA ALA A 184 -3.68 -6.69 9.16
C ALA A 184 -4.88 -5.73 9.20
N VAL A 185 -5.26 -5.20 8.04
CA VAL A 185 -6.46 -4.37 7.90
C VAL A 185 -7.49 -5.07 7.02
N ASP A 186 -8.76 -5.02 7.42
CA ASP A 186 -9.86 -5.71 6.74
C ASP A 186 -10.62 -4.81 5.75
N TRP A 187 -10.32 -3.53 5.70
CA TRP A 187 -10.91 -2.58 4.73
C TRP A 187 -10.16 -2.49 3.39
N GLY A 188 -9.06 -3.25 3.23
CA GLY A 188 -8.15 -3.17 2.09
C GLY A 188 -8.62 -3.90 0.84
N TYR A 189 -7.67 -4.13 -0.08
CA TYR A 189 -7.99 -4.74 -1.39
C TYR A 189 -7.97 -6.25 -1.39
N HIS A 190 -7.18 -6.88 -0.50
CA HIS A 190 -7.07 -8.34 -0.34
C HIS A 190 -6.84 -9.08 -1.66
N HIS A 191 -5.60 -9.09 -2.13
CA HIS A 191 -5.26 -9.77 -3.38
C HIS A 191 -5.73 -11.25 -3.36
N PRO A 192 -6.36 -11.76 -4.42
CA PRO A 192 -6.95 -13.11 -4.43
C PRO A 192 -5.97 -14.22 -4.02
N ASP A 193 -4.69 -14.09 -4.39
CA ASP A 193 -3.67 -15.09 -4.09
C ASP A 193 -3.11 -14.98 -2.66
N SER A 194 -3.46 -13.92 -1.91
CA SER A 194 -2.96 -13.70 -0.55
C SER A 194 -3.74 -14.46 0.53
N GLY A 195 -4.89 -15.04 0.18
CA GLY A 195 -5.82 -15.64 1.14
C GLY A 195 -6.50 -14.59 2.03
N ALA A 196 -7.26 -15.06 3.02
CA ALA A 196 -7.98 -14.16 3.94
C ALA A 196 -7.03 -13.60 5.02
N PRO A 197 -7.26 -12.35 5.53
CA PRO A 197 -6.43 -11.74 6.58
C PRO A 197 -6.20 -12.63 7.81
N GLY A 198 -7.18 -13.44 8.18
CA GLY A 198 -7.07 -14.41 9.29
C GLY A 198 -6.00 -15.49 9.10
N THR A 199 -5.50 -15.70 7.89
CA THR A 199 -4.45 -16.70 7.58
C THR A 199 -3.05 -16.11 7.53
N TRP A 200 -2.87 -14.78 7.68
CA TRP A 200 -1.60 -14.09 7.48
C TRP A 200 -0.69 -14.07 8.71
N ASN A 201 -1.10 -14.66 9.83
CA ASN A 201 -0.38 -14.61 11.12
C ASN A 201 -0.12 -13.16 11.58
N ALA A 202 -1.10 -12.28 11.41
CA ALA A 202 -1.09 -10.95 12.00
C ALA A 202 -1.29 -11.06 13.53
N GLU A 203 -0.76 -10.08 14.28
CA GLU A 203 -1.01 -9.98 15.74
C GLU A 203 -2.47 -9.62 16.00
N THR A 204 -3.05 -8.77 15.15
CA THR A 204 -4.47 -8.42 15.16
C THR A 204 -4.95 -8.06 13.77
N ILE A 205 -6.26 -8.10 13.57
CA ILE A 205 -6.95 -7.68 12.35
C ILE A 205 -7.88 -6.54 12.75
N LEU A 206 -7.74 -5.40 12.08
CA LEU A 206 -8.56 -4.22 12.35
C LEU A 206 -9.66 -4.10 11.30
N ALA A 207 -10.90 -3.96 11.72
CA ALA A 207 -12.02 -3.70 10.83
C ALA A 207 -12.14 -2.21 10.46
N HIS A 208 -11.61 -1.32 11.31
CA HIS A 208 -11.64 0.13 11.10
C HIS A 208 -10.33 0.77 11.60
N PRO A 209 -9.83 1.86 10.98
CA PRO A 209 -8.57 2.49 11.39
C PRO A 209 -8.49 2.85 12.88
N LEU A 210 -9.57 3.32 13.47
CA LEU A 210 -9.63 3.73 14.89
C LEU A 210 -9.53 2.55 15.87
N ASP A 211 -9.73 1.31 15.40
CA ASP A 211 -9.53 0.10 16.20
C ASP A 211 -8.05 -0.10 16.59
N LEU A 212 -7.13 0.62 15.93
CA LEU A 212 -5.73 0.63 16.32
C LEU A 212 -5.49 1.29 17.70
N ILE A 213 -6.28 2.28 18.06
CA ILE A 213 -6.03 3.14 19.23
C ILE A 213 -5.83 2.36 20.56
N PRO A 214 -6.61 1.31 20.87
CA PRO A 214 -6.38 0.48 22.05
C PRO A 214 -5.08 -0.35 22.03
N HIS A 215 -4.46 -0.51 20.85
CA HIS A 215 -3.27 -1.34 20.65
C HIS A 215 -1.94 -0.53 20.63
N LEU A 216 -2.02 0.80 20.81
CA LEU A 216 -0.89 1.74 20.81
C LEU A 216 -0.11 1.77 22.12
#